data_d034dbfc5a25263f0a2d236aabb94b12
#
_entry.id   d034dbfc5a25263f0a2d236aabb94b12
#
_cell.length_a   1.000
_cell.length_b   1.000
_cell.length_c   1.000
_cell.angle_alpha   90.00
_cell.angle_beta   90.00
_cell.angle_gamma   90.00
#
_symmetry.space_group_name_H-M   'P 1'
#
loop_
_entity.id
_entity.type
_entity.pdbx_description
1 polymer ?
#
loop_
_entity_poly.entity_id
_entity_poly.type
_entity_poly.pdbx_seq_one_letter_code
_entity_poly.pdbx_strand_id
1 'polypeptide(L)'
;QAEIVFLCEHDVLYHPSHFDFVPPRRDVFYYNENVYKVEYPSGRAIFYYVKQTSGLCAFRELLLEHYRKRVALVERDGFNRRMGFEPGTHHRAERIDDHKADSWMSLYPNIDIRHSKNLTPSRWRKDQFRDQRYTRGWTEVEEVPGWGVVTHRIGEILESV
;
A
#
# COMPACT_ATOMS: atom_id res chain seq x y z
N GLN A 1 -19.10 -3.27 16.26
CA GLN A 1 -18.03 -3.70 15.34
C GLN A 1 -17.69 -2.53 14.41
N ALA A 2 -16.39 -2.34 14.09
CA ALA A 2 -15.98 -1.29 13.17
C ALA A 2 -16.62 -1.50 11.78
N GLU A 3 -17.09 -0.42 11.19
CA GLU A 3 -17.73 -0.43 9.87
C GLU A 3 -16.70 -0.23 8.74
N ILE A 4 -15.66 0.56 9.01
CA ILE A 4 -14.56 0.87 8.10
C ILE A 4 -13.32 0.14 8.58
N VAL A 5 -12.57 -0.45 7.65
CA VAL A 5 -11.36 -1.22 7.90
C VAL A 5 -10.21 -0.67 7.07
N PHE A 6 -9.06 -0.47 7.71
CA PHE A 6 -7.77 -0.18 7.09
C PHE A 6 -6.89 -1.42 7.18
N LEU A 7 -6.26 -1.81 6.08
CA LEU A 7 -5.24 -2.85 6.09
C LEU A 7 -3.88 -2.22 6.37
N CYS A 8 -3.23 -2.71 7.43
CA CYS A 8 -1.92 -2.22 7.85
C CYS A 8 -0.87 -3.32 7.74
N GLU A 9 0.33 -2.96 7.30
CA GLU A 9 1.50 -3.84 7.24
C GLU A 9 2.51 -3.44 8.31
N HIS A 10 3.28 -4.40 8.80
CA HIS A 10 4.19 -4.20 9.95
C HIS A 10 5.45 -3.38 9.62
N ASP A 11 5.79 -3.25 8.34
CA ASP A 11 6.92 -2.50 7.82
C ASP A 11 6.51 -1.12 7.26
N VAL A 12 5.32 -0.64 7.64
CA VAL A 12 4.81 0.66 7.26
C VAL A 12 4.51 1.52 8.49
N LEU A 13 5.09 2.72 8.54
CA LEU A 13 4.72 3.74 9.51
C LEU A 13 3.56 4.56 8.96
N TYR A 14 2.48 4.61 9.72
CA TYR A 14 1.26 5.32 9.33
C TYR A 14 1.19 6.69 9.99
N HIS A 15 1.06 7.75 9.18
CA HIS A 15 0.71 9.05 9.72
C HIS A 15 -0.76 9.05 10.17
N PRO A 16 -1.12 9.72 11.30
CA PRO A 16 -2.51 9.76 11.78
C PRO A 16 -3.54 10.15 10.71
N SER A 17 -3.21 11.10 9.81
CA SER A 17 -4.08 11.51 8.71
C SER A 17 -4.45 10.39 7.71
N HIS A 18 -3.76 9.23 7.76
CA HIS A 18 -4.17 8.06 7.01
C HIS A 18 -5.54 7.54 7.47
N PHE A 19 -5.80 7.63 8.77
CA PHE A 19 -7.02 7.09 9.38
C PHE A 19 -8.19 8.08 9.42
N ASP A 20 -7.99 9.32 8.94
CA ASP A 20 -9.05 10.33 8.83
C ASP A 20 -9.95 10.11 7.61
N PHE A 21 -9.55 9.22 6.70
CA PHE A 21 -10.31 8.97 5.47
C PHE A 21 -11.58 8.17 5.75
N VAL A 22 -12.69 8.68 5.22
CA VAL A 22 -13.99 7.99 5.22
C VAL A 22 -14.36 7.64 3.79
N PRO A 23 -14.45 6.35 3.43
CA PRO A 23 -14.82 5.94 2.08
C PRO A 23 -16.19 6.51 1.68
N PRO A 24 -16.31 7.23 0.56
CA PRO A 24 -17.57 7.80 0.13
C PRO A 24 -18.59 6.78 -0.43
N ARG A 25 -18.11 5.59 -0.83
CA ARG A 25 -18.93 4.53 -1.39
C ARG A 25 -18.65 3.20 -0.69
N ARG A 26 -19.72 2.40 -0.50
CA ARG A 26 -19.65 1.12 0.20
C ARG A 26 -19.15 -0.04 -0.68
N ASP A 27 -19.17 0.12 -1.99
CA ASP A 27 -18.84 -0.91 -3.00
C ASP A 27 -17.48 -0.69 -3.68
N VAL A 28 -16.60 0.14 -3.09
CA VAL A 28 -15.30 0.51 -3.66
C VAL A 28 -14.18 0.28 -2.64
N PHE A 29 -13.07 -0.29 -3.14
CA PHE A 29 -11.78 -0.40 -2.43
C PHE A 29 -10.99 0.88 -2.67
N TYR A 30 -10.59 1.57 -1.60
CA TYR A 30 -9.83 2.81 -1.69
C TYR A 30 -8.39 2.58 -1.26
N TYR A 31 -7.45 3.19 -2.00
CA TYR A 31 -6.02 3.08 -1.71
C TYR A 31 -5.41 4.44 -1.42
N ASN A 32 -4.74 4.57 -0.29
CA ASN A 32 -3.90 5.72 -0.04
C ASN A 32 -2.64 5.61 -0.91
N GLU A 33 -2.52 6.49 -1.89
CA GLU A 33 -1.34 6.56 -2.76
C GLU A 33 -0.26 7.51 -2.22
N ASN A 34 -0.51 8.19 -1.07
CA ASN A 34 0.48 9.05 -0.43
C ASN A 34 1.42 8.22 0.44
N VAL A 35 2.39 7.58 -0.19
CA VAL A 35 3.35 6.67 0.46
C VAL A 35 4.74 6.89 -0.09
N TYR A 36 5.70 7.16 0.79
CA TYR A 36 7.12 7.15 0.44
C TYR A 36 7.74 5.79 0.77
N LYS A 37 8.54 5.29 -0.15
CA LYS A 37 9.40 4.12 0.09
C LYS A 37 10.73 4.62 0.60
N VAL A 38 11.10 4.19 1.81
CA VAL A 38 12.33 4.63 2.47
C VAL A 38 13.27 3.45 2.64
N GLU A 39 14.46 3.56 2.05
CA GLU A 39 15.50 2.55 2.17
C GLU A 39 16.20 2.64 3.54
N TYR A 40 16.18 1.56 4.29
CA TYR A 40 16.89 1.47 5.55
C TYR A 40 18.22 0.70 5.37
N PRO A 41 19.35 1.19 5.90
CA PRO A 41 19.52 2.37 6.75
C PRO A 41 19.86 3.68 6.01
N SER A 42 19.94 3.70 4.67
CA SER A 42 20.43 4.87 3.93
C SER A 42 19.56 6.12 4.06
N GLY A 43 18.26 5.96 4.33
CA GLY A 43 17.29 7.04 4.41
C GLY A 43 16.82 7.57 3.05
N ARG A 44 17.30 6.99 1.95
CA ARG A 44 16.85 7.35 0.62
C ARG A 44 15.34 7.18 0.51
N ALA A 45 14.63 8.26 0.20
CA ALA A 45 13.18 8.28 0.14
C ALA A 45 12.69 8.59 -1.28
N ILE A 46 11.82 7.73 -1.82
CA ILE A 46 11.22 7.92 -3.13
C ILE A 46 9.70 7.84 -3.05
N PHE A 47 9.06 8.67 -3.86
CA PHE A 47 7.62 8.65 -4.08
C PHE A 47 7.30 8.29 -5.52
N TYR A 48 6.27 7.50 -5.72
CA TYR A 48 5.57 7.33 -6.98
C TYR A 48 4.16 6.79 -6.70
N TYR A 49 3.21 7.10 -7.59
CA TYR A 49 1.84 6.66 -7.39
C TYR A 49 1.70 5.14 -7.52
N VAL A 50 1.30 4.50 -6.44
CA VAL A 50 1.08 3.05 -6.41
C VAL A 50 -0.06 2.68 -5.46
N LYS A 51 -0.95 1.82 -5.93
CA LYS A 51 -1.90 1.14 -5.07
C LYS A 51 -1.22 -0.07 -4.43
N GLN A 52 -1.19 -0.12 -3.12
CA GLN A 52 -0.60 -1.23 -2.36
C GLN A 52 -1.51 -1.61 -1.19
N THR A 53 -1.41 -2.87 -0.75
CA THR A 53 -2.26 -3.44 0.29
C THR A 53 -2.24 -2.63 1.58
N SER A 54 -1.08 -2.16 1.98
CA SER A 54 -0.89 -1.31 3.17
C SER A 54 -1.62 0.04 3.10
N GLY A 55 -2.07 0.47 1.93
CA GLY A 55 -2.88 1.67 1.76
C GLY A 55 -4.38 1.42 1.66
N LEU A 56 -4.82 0.15 1.72
CA LEU A 56 -6.21 -0.20 1.48
C LEU A 56 -7.14 0.21 2.63
N CYS A 57 -8.23 0.89 2.28
CA CYS A 57 -9.36 1.19 3.14
C CYS A 57 -10.66 0.80 2.43
N ALA A 58 -11.57 0.14 3.13
CA ALA A 58 -12.87 -0.23 2.59
C ALA A 58 -13.88 -0.48 3.71
N PHE A 59 -15.17 -0.55 3.34
CA PHE A 59 -16.18 -1.03 4.26
C PHE A 59 -15.97 -2.52 4.56
N ARG A 60 -16.15 -2.89 5.81
CA ARG A 60 -15.93 -4.25 6.33
C ARG A 60 -16.69 -5.32 5.52
N GLU A 61 -17.95 -5.06 5.17
CA GLU A 61 -18.78 -6.01 4.44
C GLU A 61 -18.22 -6.29 3.03
N LEU A 62 -17.74 -5.26 2.34
CA LEU A 62 -17.09 -5.41 1.04
C LEU A 62 -15.83 -6.28 1.13
N LEU A 63 -14.97 -6.04 2.14
CA LEU A 63 -13.78 -6.85 2.39
C LEU A 63 -14.13 -8.30 2.69
N LEU A 64 -15.10 -8.54 3.57
CA LEU A 64 -15.53 -9.89 3.92
C LEU A 64 -16.09 -10.64 2.70
N GLU A 65 -16.91 -9.99 1.88
CA GLU A 65 -17.43 -10.58 0.64
C GLU A 65 -16.28 -10.95 -0.31
N HIS A 66 -15.35 -10.04 -0.54
CA HIS A 66 -14.20 -10.26 -1.41
C HIS A 66 -13.33 -11.41 -0.94
N TYR A 67 -12.92 -11.43 0.34
CA TYR A 67 -12.08 -12.48 0.87
C TYR A 67 -12.77 -13.85 0.94
N ARG A 68 -14.08 -13.90 1.23
CA ARG A 68 -14.84 -15.15 1.13
C ARG A 68 -14.85 -15.74 -0.29
N LYS A 69 -15.01 -14.89 -1.31
CA LYS A 69 -14.89 -15.31 -2.72
C LYS A 69 -13.50 -15.85 -3.03
N ARG A 70 -12.44 -15.17 -2.56
CA ARG A 70 -11.05 -15.64 -2.74
C ARG A 70 -10.80 -16.97 -2.07
N VAL A 71 -11.22 -17.15 -0.81
CA VAL A 71 -11.08 -18.41 -0.08
C VAL A 71 -11.80 -19.54 -0.83
N ALA A 72 -13.05 -19.35 -1.21
CA ALA A 72 -13.81 -20.34 -1.95
C ALA A 72 -13.17 -20.75 -3.29
N LEU A 73 -12.54 -19.79 -4.00
CA LEU A 73 -11.80 -20.09 -5.22
C LEU A 73 -10.52 -20.89 -4.94
N VAL A 74 -9.79 -20.54 -3.88
CA VAL A 74 -8.58 -21.29 -3.48
C VAL A 74 -8.93 -22.72 -3.05
N GLU A 75 -10.01 -22.90 -2.31
CA GLU A 75 -10.49 -24.24 -1.89
C GLU A 75 -10.91 -25.09 -3.07
N ARG A 76 -11.55 -24.52 -4.10
CA ARG A 76 -11.99 -25.22 -5.29
C ARG A 76 -10.86 -25.53 -6.29
N ASP A 77 -10.01 -24.56 -6.58
CA ASP A 77 -9.08 -24.58 -7.73
C ASP A 77 -7.60 -24.60 -7.32
N GLY A 78 -7.32 -24.53 -6.01
CA GLY A 78 -5.99 -24.30 -5.48
C GLY A 78 -5.52 -22.85 -5.67
N PHE A 79 -4.44 -22.47 -4.95
CA PHE A 79 -3.87 -21.14 -5.07
C PHE A 79 -3.22 -20.92 -6.45
N ASN A 80 -3.54 -19.80 -7.07
CA ASN A 80 -2.87 -19.35 -8.28
C ASN A 80 -2.55 -17.85 -8.22
N ARG A 81 -1.65 -17.39 -9.10
CA ARG A 81 -1.16 -16.00 -9.09
C ARG A 81 -2.24 -14.93 -9.34
N ARG A 82 -3.41 -15.31 -9.85
CA ARG A 82 -4.52 -14.37 -10.11
C ARG A 82 -5.26 -14.02 -8.83
N MET A 83 -5.13 -14.83 -7.79
CA MET A 83 -5.83 -14.67 -6.51
C MET A 83 -5.01 -13.90 -5.47
N GLY A 84 -3.72 -13.64 -5.74
CA GLY A 84 -2.77 -13.10 -4.76
C GLY A 84 -2.75 -11.59 -4.62
N PHE A 85 -3.66 -10.83 -5.28
CA PHE A 85 -3.60 -9.38 -5.29
C PHE A 85 -4.97 -8.76 -4.99
N GLU A 86 -4.96 -7.63 -4.33
CA GLU A 86 -6.15 -6.84 -4.03
C GLU A 86 -6.70 -6.17 -5.31
N PRO A 87 -8.01 -5.85 -5.35
CA PRO A 87 -8.63 -5.19 -6.50
C PRO A 87 -7.92 -3.92 -6.91
N GLY A 88 -7.71 -3.73 -8.21
CA GLY A 88 -7.10 -2.53 -8.78
C GLY A 88 -5.61 -2.34 -8.60
N THR A 89 -4.90 -3.26 -7.92
CA THR A 89 -3.45 -3.16 -7.72
C THR A 89 -2.63 -3.62 -8.93
N HIS A 90 -3.20 -4.47 -9.78
CA HIS A 90 -2.57 -4.95 -11.01
C HIS A 90 -3.61 -5.09 -12.11
N HIS A 91 -3.33 -4.54 -13.28
CA HIS A 91 -4.20 -4.64 -14.44
C HIS A 91 -4.06 -6.03 -15.11
N ARG A 92 -4.82 -6.99 -14.65
CA ARG A 92 -4.92 -8.32 -15.28
C ARG A 92 -6.38 -8.65 -15.50
N ALA A 93 -6.70 -9.17 -16.67
CA ALA A 93 -8.02 -9.74 -16.94
C ALA A 93 -8.37 -10.84 -15.92
N GLU A 94 -9.65 -11.02 -15.65
CA GLU A 94 -10.20 -12.08 -14.81
C GLU A 94 -9.93 -11.95 -13.30
N ARG A 95 -9.63 -10.73 -12.80
CA ARG A 95 -9.54 -10.51 -11.37
C ARG A 95 -10.91 -10.30 -10.74
N ILE A 96 -10.99 -10.72 -9.48
CA ILE A 96 -12.19 -10.46 -8.68
C ILE A 96 -12.22 -8.99 -8.28
N ASP A 97 -13.31 -8.30 -8.62
CA ASP A 97 -13.61 -6.92 -8.19
C ASP A 97 -12.59 -5.83 -8.61
N ASP A 98 -11.75 -6.07 -9.64
CA ASP A 98 -10.74 -5.11 -10.13
C ASP A 98 -11.32 -3.73 -10.50
N HIS A 99 -12.58 -3.71 -10.98
CA HIS A 99 -13.28 -2.50 -11.36
C HIS A 99 -13.76 -1.64 -10.17
N LYS A 100 -13.71 -2.17 -8.98
CA LYS A 100 -14.20 -1.50 -7.75
C LYS A 100 -13.07 -0.80 -6.97
N ALA A 101 -12.05 -0.33 -7.64
CA ALA A 101 -10.91 0.28 -6.97
C ALA A 101 -10.76 1.76 -7.32
N ASP A 102 -10.50 2.59 -6.32
CA ASP A 102 -10.23 4.02 -6.44
C ASP A 102 -9.05 4.41 -5.55
N SER A 103 -8.65 5.67 -5.56
CA SER A 103 -7.51 6.18 -4.80
C SER A 103 -7.86 7.41 -4.00
N TRP A 104 -7.07 7.68 -2.96
CA TRP A 104 -7.09 8.90 -2.19
C TRP A 104 -5.68 9.26 -1.74
N MET A 105 -5.51 10.46 -1.21
CA MET A 105 -4.24 10.96 -0.69
C MET A 105 -4.48 11.48 0.72
N SER A 106 -3.77 10.94 1.71
CA SER A 106 -3.75 11.50 3.06
C SER A 106 -3.02 12.84 3.09
N LEU A 107 -3.28 13.67 4.11
CA LEU A 107 -2.62 14.97 4.27
C LEU A 107 -1.10 14.83 4.34
N TYR A 108 -0.62 13.83 5.09
CA TYR A 108 0.79 13.47 5.17
C TYR A 108 0.99 12.03 4.72
N PRO A 109 2.15 11.69 4.13
CA PRO A 109 2.42 10.35 3.60
C PRO A 109 2.60 9.32 4.72
N ASN A 110 2.37 8.06 4.35
CA ASN A 110 2.89 6.92 5.08
C ASN A 110 4.33 6.62 4.64
N ILE A 111 5.07 5.88 5.46
CA ILE A 111 6.44 5.46 5.20
C ILE A 111 6.48 3.93 5.05
N ASP A 112 6.73 3.45 3.85
CA ASP A 112 6.99 2.03 3.56
C ASP A 112 8.50 1.79 3.73
N ILE A 113 8.89 1.11 4.82
CA ILE A 113 10.29 0.85 5.18
C ILE A 113 10.80 -0.29 4.31
N ARG A 114 11.80 0.01 3.47
CA ARG A 114 12.40 -0.96 2.55
C ARG A 114 13.75 -1.43 3.06
N HIS A 115 13.88 -2.73 3.28
CA HIS A 115 15.09 -3.37 3.76
C HIS A 115 15.34 -4.70 3.03
N SER A 116 16.50 -5.32 3.26
CA SER A 116 16.93 -6.52 2.52
C SER A 116 16.05 -7.76 2.74
N LYS A 117 15.23 -7.78 3.79
CA LYS A 117 14.35 -8.90 4.13
C LYS A 117 12.91 -8.73 3.62
N ASN A 118 12.56 -7.62 2.95
CA ASN A 118 11.23 -7.51 2.35
C ASN A 118 11.01 -8.60 1.30
N LEU A 119 9.83 -9.21 1.28
CA LEU A 119 9.48 -10.30 0.36
C LEU A 119 9.52 -9.85 -1.11
N THR A 120 9.15 -8.60 -1.39
CA THR A 120 9.21 -8.02 -2.73
C THR A 120 10.45 -7.16 -2.86
N PRO A 121 11.34 -7.43 -3.83
CA PRO A 121 12.51 -6.60 -4.06
C PRO A 121 12.14 -5.13 -4.33
N SER A 122 12.86 -4.23 -3.70
CA SER A 122 12.68 -2.79 -3.88
C SER A 122 13.20 -2.33 -5.25
N ARG A 123 12.56 -1.31 -5.79
CA ARG A 123 12.96 -0.66 -7.04
C ARG A 123 13.28 0.80 -6.75
N TRP A 124 14.49 1.20 -7.07
CA TRP A 124 15.05 2.51 -6.74
C TRP A 124 15.35 3.37 -7.96
N ARG A 125 15.01 2.89 -9.15
CA ARG A 125 15.16 3.61 -10.42
C ARG A 125 13.99 3.30 -11.33
N LYS A 126 13.63 4.26 -12.17
CA LYS A 126 12.52 4.15 -13.12
C LYS A 126 12.69 3.00 -14.11
N ASP A 127 13.92 2.75 -14.56
CA ASP A 127 14.25 1.69 -15.52
C ASP A 127 14.03 0.27 -14.98
N GLN A 128 13.90 0.11 -13.67
CA GLN A 128 13.57 -1.18 -13.04
C GLN A 128 12.09 -1.57 -13.18
N PHE A 129 11.24 -0.65 -13.67
CA PHE A 129 9.83 -0.92 -13.90
C PHE A 129 9.59 -1.28 -15.37
N ARG A 130 9.01 -2.46 -15.59
CA ARG A 130 8.64 -2.91 -16.94
C ARG A 130 7.61 -1.97 -17.59
N ASP A 131 6.67 -1.44 -16.82
CA ASP A 131 5.66 -0.49 -17.24
C ASP A 131 5.93 0.88 -16.60
N GLN A 132 6.29 1.85 -17.43
CA GLN A 132 6.66 3.21 -17.00
C GLN A 132 5.50 4.00 -16.39
N ARG A 133 4.24 3.56 -16.58
CA ARG A 133 3.07 4.17 -15.91
C ARG A 133 3.16 4.05 -14.38
N TYR A 134 3.84 3.03 -13.87
CA TYR A 134 4.07 2.87 -12.43
C TYR A 134 5.11 3.83 -11.85
N THR A 135 5.79 4.60 -12.68
CA THR A 135 6.75 5.63 -12.21
C THR A 135 6.17 7.05 -12.26
N ARG A 136 4.87 7.18 -12.49
CA ARG A 136 4.20 8.47 -12.50
C ARG A 136 4.38 9.19 -11.16
N GLY A 137 4.70 10.47 -11.21
CA GLY A 137 4.95 11.28 -10.02
C GLY A 137 6.27 11.00 -9.30
N TRP A 138 7.19 10.26 -9.94
CA TRP A 138 8.48 9.91 -9.35
C TRP A 138 9.21 11.13 -8.82
N THR A 139 9.43 11.12 -7.51
CA THR A 139 10.16 12.16 -6.78
C THR A 139 11.08 11.48 -5.77
N GLU A 140 12.29 12.00 -5.63
CA GLU A 140 13.26 11.60 -4.62
C GLU A 140 13.49 12.78 -3.69
N VAL A 141 13.47 12.55 -2.38
CA VAL A 141 13.60 13.59 -1.36
C VAL A 141 14.54 13.15 -0.25
N GLU A 142 15.16 14.12 0.43
CA GLU A 142 15.95 13.89 1.64
C GLU A 142 15.05 13.90 2.90
N GLU A 143 14.02 14.74 2.88
CA GLU A 143 13.05 14.85 3.96
C GLU A 143 11.64 14.51 3.45
N VAL A 144 10.96 13.66 4.18
CA VAL A 144 9.57 13.29 3.85
C VAL A 144 8.61 14.28 4.52
N PRO A 145 7.64 14.85 3.79
CA PRO A 145 6.68 15.79 4.37
C PRO A 145 5.98 15.26 5.62
N GLY A 146 6.03 16.02 6.71
CA GLY A 146 5.46 15.64 8.00
C GLY A 146 6.29 14.67 8.86
N TRP A 147 7.40 14.14 8.30
CA TRP A 147 8.29 13.19 9.00
C TRP A 147 9.71 13.70 9.16
N GLY A 148 10.15 14.64 8.31
CA GLY A 148 11.55 15.09 8.26
C GLY A 148 12.48 14.00 7.74
N VAL A 149 13.68 13.89 8.33
CA VAL A 149 14.66 12.84 8.01
C VAL A 149 14.24 11.53 8.67
N VAL A 150 13.66 10.63 7.89
CA VAL A 150 12.97 9.43 8.40
C VAL A 150 13.89 8.44 9.12
N THR A 151 15.17 8.37 8.75
CA THR A 151 16.14 7.47 9.40
C THR A 151 16.29 7.73 10.89
N HIS A 152 16.22 8.98 11.33
CA HIS A 152 16.25 9.31 12.76
C HIS A 152 15.03 8.71 13.48
N ARG A 153 13.86 8.83 12.86
CA ARG A 153 12.59 8.32 13.42
C ARG A 153 12.57 6.78 13.51
N ILE A 154 13.08 6.11 12.50
CA ILE A 154 13.21 4.64 12.50
C ILE A 154 14.20 4.21 13.60
N GLY A 155 15.31 4.91 13.75
CA GLY A 155 16.28 4.69 14.83
C GLY A 155 15.64 4.77 16.22
N GLU A 156 14.92 5.86 16.50
CA GLU A 156 14.18 6.06 17.76
C GLU A 156 13.20 4.92 18.06
N ILE A 157 12.48 4.43 17.05
CA ILE A 157 11.54 3.31 17.18
C ILE A 157 12.28 2.01 17.51
N LEU A 158 13.38 1.72 16.82
CA LEU A 158 14.16 0.51 17.04
C LEU A 158 14.88 0.49 18.39
N GLU A 159 15.26 1.65 18.93
CA GLU A 159 15.86 1.78 20.26
C GLU A 159 14.83 1.67 21.40
N SER A 160 13.55 1.82 21.09
CA SER A 160 12.45 1.75 22.07
C SER A 160 11.88 0.33 22.25
N VAL A 161 12.33 -0.65 21.49
CA VAL A 161 11.92 -2.06 21.51
C VAL A 161 12.99 -2.93 22.16
#